data_7b67111b0c2b8568377df479d3df42a3
#
_entry.id   7b67111b0c2b8568377df479d3df42a3
#
_cell.length_a   1.000
_cell.length_b   1.000
_cell.length_c   1.000
_cell.angle_alpha   90.00
_cell.angle_beta   90.00
_cell.angle_gamma   90.00
#
_symmetry.space_group_name_H-M   'P 1'
#
loop_
_entity.id
_entity.type
_entity.pdbx_description
1 polymer ?
#
loop_
_entity_poly.entity_id
_entity_poly.type
_entity_poly.pdbx_seq_one_letter_code
_entity_poly.pdbx_strand_id
1 'polypeptide(L)'
;MRISGLVIMTICLVAPLAAVAQGNSGPWELEDSGTTAGLRGIHAVGGGVAWASGTDGTVVRSEDEGYLWQQCAIPPDGNKLDFRGIWAWDAQNALLLSSGPGDQSRLYRTTDGCMSWKLFFTNPDAASHSQFPGFWDGILFLDRQHGIIYGDPAQGSARTNPVEGGYFTFRLRVTHDGGNTWIPAVDPETGGPGKNLQPFPGEGLFAASNSAMAANQGWIWLGTSKARVLRTRQGAFDASACAGAIDPYSGSCGIPWVDWQSAQTPLASGNDSSGVFSLAFRDQKHGIAVGGDYRKPNGPTGNAAYTSDGGQHWSAAHKKPHGYRSAVAWDAPDQAWITVGSNGSDISYDDGKTWQWLDSGNWNALSLPWAVGPKGQIGKLGTLPPSLHTAASVSR
;
A
#
# COMPACT_ATOMS: atom_id res chain seq x y z
N MET A 1 66.32 7.10 58.34
CA MET A 1 65.84 8.12 57.43
C MET A 1 64.87 7.44 56.50
N ARG A 2 63.51 7.55 56.75
CA ARG A 2 62.42 6.91 55.94
C ARG A 2 61.84 7.98 55.08
N ILE A 3 61.86 7.79 53.77
CA ILE A 3 61.23 8.67 52.80
C ILE A 3 59.89 8.04 52.44
N SER A 4 58.79 8.69 52.84
CA SER A 4 57.39 8.30 52.43
C SER A 4 57.11 8.91 51.11
N GLY A 5 56.83 8.09 50.07
CA GLY A 5 56.35 8.52 48.76
C GLY A 5 54.86 8.72 48.77
N LEU A 6 54.40 9.92 48.41
CA LEU A 6 53.04 10.27 48.24
C LEU A 6 52.58 9.88 46.80
N VAL A 7 51.66 8.96 46.67
CA VAL A 7 51.06 8.60 45.37
C VAL A 7 49.84 9.49 45.17
N ILE A 8 49.89 10.39 44.17
CA ILE A 8 48.79 11.20 43.75
C ILE A 8 48.02 10.42 42.70
N MET A 9 46.81 9.99 43.04
CA MET A 9 45.90 9.29 42.13
C MET A 9 45.03 10.36 41.40
N THR A 10 45.33 10.59 40.11
CA THR A 10 44.56 11.49 39.26
C THR A 10 43.29 10.77 38.80
N ILE A 11 42.12 11.18 39.29
CA ILE A 11 40.82 10.70 38.85
C ILE A 11 40.43 11.49 37.60
N CYS A 12 40.47 10.88 36.42
CA CYS A 12 39.89 11.39 35.21
C CYS A 12 38.35 11.24 35.28
N LEU A 13 37.63 12.33 35.52
CA LEU A 13 36.19 12.39 35.31
C LEU A 13 35.90 12.37 33.79
N VAL A 14 35.44 11.25 33.27
CA VAL A 14 34.84 11.17 31.94
C VAL A 14 33.38 11.61 32.08
N ALA A 15 33.08 12.83 31.71
CA ALA A 15 31.69 13.29 31.57
C ALA A 15 31.05 12.57 30.37
N PRO A 16 29.84 11.97 30.51
CA PRO A 16 29.15 11.44 29.36
C PRO A 16 28.78 12.61 28.43
N LEU A 17 29.23 12.57 27.16
CA LEU A 17 28.66 13.36 26.10
C LEU A 17 27.21 12.91 25.95
N ALA A 18 26.26 13.70 26.45
CA ALA A 18 24.88 13.59 26.05
C ALA A 18 24.81 13.90 24.54
N ALA A 19 24.55 12.89 23.73
CA ALA A 19 24.18 13.11 22.34
C ALA A 19 22.90 13.95 22.36
N VAL A 20 23.00 15.22 22.00
CA VAL A 20 21.85 16.07 21.72
C VAL A 20 21.23 15.49 20.45
N ALA A 21 20.15 14.73 20.60
CA ALA A 21 19.29 14.36 19.49
C ALA A 21 18.88 15.67 18.79
N GLN A 22 19.36 15.88 17.57
CA GLN A 22 18.88 16.97 16.73
C GLN A 22 17.37 16.69 16.55
N GLY A 23 16.55 17.50 17.23
CA GLY A 23 15.11 17.44 17.11
C GLY A 23 14.72 17.60 15.64
N ASN A 24 14.21 16.53 15.04
CA ASN A 24 13.58 16.57 13.74
C ASN A 24 12.36 17.51 13.89
N SER A 25 12.39 18.66 13.25
CA SER A 25 11.33 19.68 13.36
C SER A 25 10.08 19.35 12.54
N GLY A 26 9.89 18.11 12.15
CA GLY A 26 8.75 17.59 11.37
C GLY A 26 7.85 16.67 12.20
N PRO A 27 6.66 16.35 11.71
CA PRO A 27 5.71 15.46 12.39
C PRO A 27 6.14 13.99 12.40
N TRP A 28 7.19 13.63 11.63
CA TRP A 28 7.70 12.27 11.55
C TRP A 28 8.96 12.09 12.41
N GLU A 29 8.85 11.25 13.43
CA GLU A 29 9.98 10.79 14.23
C GLU A 29 10.67 9.65 13.46
N LEU A 30 11.93 9.84 13.09
CA LEU A 30 12.68 8.85 12.32
C LEU A 30 13.18 7.71 13.22
N GLU A 31 12.94 6.48 12.76
CA GLU A 31 13.35 5.26 13.43
C GLU A 31 14.52 4.60 12.70
N ASP A 32 15.36 3.87 13.44
CA ASP A 32 16.43 3.06 12.87
C ASP A 32 15.88 1.70 12.39
N SER A 33 15.76 1.55 11.11
CA SER A 33 15.28 0.30 10.49
C SER A 33 16.35 -0.80 10.40
N GLY A 34 17.60 -0.49 10.68
CA GLY A 34 18.74 -1.39 10.51
C GLY A 34 19.04 -1.79 9.05
N THR A 35 18.45 -1.13 8.05
CA THR A 35 18.64 -1.43 6.61
C THR A 35 18.85 -0.16 5.80
N THR A 36 19.47 -0.31 4.61
CA THR A 36 19.59 0.75 3.61
C THR A 36 18.74 0.48 2.36
N ALA A 37 17.92 -0.56 2.37
CA ALA A 37 17.03 -0.91 1.25
C ALA A 37 15.97 0.17 1.02
N GLY A 38 15.46 0.26 -0.18
CA GLY A 38 14.30 1.09 -0.47
C GLY A 38 13.03 0.43 0.04
N LEU A 39 12.48 0.91 1.16
CA LEU A 39 11.23 0.38 1.71
C LEU A 39 10.04 0.86 0.88
N ARG A 40 9.13 -0.07 0.56
CA ARG A 40 8.03 0.12 -0.39
C ARG A 40 6.66 -0.26 0.16
N GLY A 41 6.60 -1.24 1.06
CA GLY A 41 5.39 -1.71 1.73
C GLY A 41 5.48 -1.45 3.22
N ILE A 42 4.34 -1.15 3.85
CA ILE A 42 4.20 -1.01 5.30
C ILE A 42 2.79 -1.45 5.69
N HIS A 43 2.67 -2.21 6.76
CA HIS A 43 1.39 -2.59 7.36
C HIS A 43 1.47 -2.48 8.88
N ALA A 44 0.72 -1.54 9.44
CA ALA A 44 0.53 -1.37 10.88
C ALA A 44 -0.61 -2.29 11.34
N VAL A 45 -0.29 -3.25 12.20
CA VAL A 45 -1.28 -4.19 12.74
C VAL A 45 -2.00 -3.61 13.96
N GLY A 46 -1.33 -2.69 14.66
CA GLY A 46 -1.75 -2.18 15.97
C GLY A 46 -1.07 -2.92 17.12
N GLY A 47 -1.27 -2.44 18.36
CA GLY A 47 -0.64 -3.05 19.55
C GLY A 47 0.89 -3.05 19.53
N GLY A 48 1.51 -2.07 18.88
CA GLY A 48 2.97 -1.98 18.74
C GLY A 48 3.56 -2.78 17.57
N VAL A 49 2.74 -3.55 16.84
CA VAL A 49 3.21 -4.41 15.74
C VAL A 49 3.10 -3.70 14.39
N ALA A 50 4.22 -3.67 13.67
CA ALA A 50 4.29 -3.18 12.30
C ALA A 50 5.28 -3.99 11.46
N TRP A 51 5.03 -4.08 10.15
CA TRP A 51 5.85 -4.80 9.18
C TRP A 51 6.16 -3.89 8.01
N ALA A 52 7.42 -3.84 7.58
CA ALA A 52 7.82 -3.11 6.39
C ALA A 52 8.61 -4.00 5.43
N SER A 53 8.49 -3.74 4.14
CA SER A 53 9.11 -4.51 3.07
C SER A 53 9.66 -3.62 1.96
N GLY A 54 10.59 -4.14 1.16
CA GLY A 54 11.23 -3.32 0.13
C GLY A 54 12.08 -4.10 -0.86
N THR A 55 13.04 -3.40 -1.44
CA THR A 55 13.99 -3.93 -2.43
C THR A 55 14.92 -4.98 -1.84
N ASP A 56 15.54 -5.76 -2.72
CA ASP A 56 16.60 -6.72 -2.38
C ASP A 56 16.18 -7.77 -1.35
N GLY A 57 14.92 -8.19 -1.40
CA GLY A 57 14.39 -9.20 -0.50
C GLY A 57 14.17 -8.74 0.93
N THR A 58 14.25 -7.42 1.19
CA THR A 58 14.21 -6.87 2.54
C THR A 58 12.82 -6.92 3.14
N VAL A 59 12.75 -7.43 4.37
CA VAL A 59 11.59 -7.31 5.27
C VAL A 59 12.10 -6.97 6.66
N VAL A 60 11.44 -6.06 7.34
CA VAL A 60 11.69 -5.72 8.75
C VAL A 60 10.37 -5.65 9.49
N ARG A 61 10.38 -5.96 10.79
CA ARG A 61 9.20 -5.84 11.64
C ARG A 61 9.54 -5.27 13.00
N SER A 62 8.56 -4.64 13.64
CA SER A 62 8.61 -4.20 15.03
C SER A 62 7.45 -4.83 15.81
N GLU A 63 7.66 -5.11 17.10
CA GLU A 63 6.66 -5.58 18.05
C GLU A 63 6.50 -4.63 19.25
N ASP A 64 7.25 -3.54 19.28
CA ASP A 64 7.45 -2.66 20.42
C ASP A 64 7.27 -1.18 20.07
N GLU A 65 6.31 -0.88 19.19
CA GLU A 65 5.99 0.48 18.74
C GLU A 65 7.14 1.19 18.00
N GLY A 66 8.05 0.41 17.37
CA GLY A 66 9.15 0.93 16.55
C GLY A 66 10.46 1.12 17.31
N TYR A 67 10.53 0.86 18.61
CA TYR A 67 11.80 0.94 19.34
C TYR A 67 12.89 0.04 18.74
N LEU A 68 12.48 -1.11 18.19
CA LEU A 68 13.36 -2.02 17.48
C LEU A 68 12.71 -2.53 16.21
N TRP A 69 13.37 -2.35 15.08
CA TRP A 69 13.03 -2.97 13.81
C TRP A 69 13.95 -4.16 13.56
N GLN A 70 13.40 -5.36 13.66
CA GLN A 70 14.10 -6.63 13.49
C GLN A 70 14.19 -6.98 12.01
N GLN A 71 15.39 -7.36 11.54
CA GLN A 71 15.59 -7.91 10.20
C GLN A 71 14.98 -9.30 10.11
N CYS A 72 14.20 -9.54 9.08
CA CYS A 72 13.64 -10.84 8.77
C CYS A 72 14.58 -11.70 7.92
N ALA A 73 14.39 -13.01 7.93
CA ALA A 73 15.02 -13.89 6.94
C ALA A 73 14.61 -13.49 5.53
N ILE A 74 15.54 -13.57 4.59
CA ILE A 74 15.22 -13.34 3.17
C ILE A 74 14.38 -14.51 2.67
N PRO A 75 13.23 -14.25 2.00
CA PRO A 75 12.43 -15.32 1.41
C PRO A 75 13.21 -16.15 0.39
N PRO A 76 12.92 -17.45 0.24
CA PRO A 76 13.57 -18.31 -0.73
C PRO A 76 13.56 -17.70 -2.14
N ASP A 77 14.73 -17.60 -2.79
CA ASP A 77 14.94 -16.97 -4.10
C ASP A 77 14.44 -15.51 -4.18
N GLY A 78 14.32 -14.84 -3.02
CA GLY A 78 13.76 -13.50 -2.89
C GLY A 78 14.79 -12.37 -2.87
N ASN A 79 16.08 -12.65 -2.84
CA ASN A 79 17.17 -11.68 -2.65
C ASN A 79 17.30 -10.57 -3.70
N LYS A 80 16.58 -10.69 -4.83
CA LYS A 80 16.51 -9.68 -5.91
C LYS A 80 15.09 -9.19 -6.16
N LEU A 81 14.15 -9.63 -5.35
CA LEU A 81 12.74 -9.25 -5.50
C LEU A 81 12.49 -7.90 -4.81
N ASP A 82 11.55 -7.15 -5.39
CA ASP A 82 11.02 -5.90 -4.84
C ASP A 82 9.68 -6.19 -4.17
N PHE A 83 9.67 -6.22 -2.84
CA PHE A 83 8.49 -6.49 -2.03
C PHE A 83 7.72 -5.21 -1.78
N ARG A 84 6.60 -5.02 -2.50
CA ARG A 84 5.77 -3.82 -2.41
C ARG A 84 4.46 -4.04 -1.66
N GLY A 85 3.98 -5.29 -1.60
CA GLY A 85 2.79 -5.66 -0.85
C GLY A 85 3.15 -6.44 0.40
N ILE A 86 2.66 -6.01 1.56
CA ILE A 86 2.74 -6.75 2.80
C ILE A 86 1.41 -6.64 3.55
N TRP A 87 0.95 -7.77 4.09
CA TRP A 87 -0.22 -7.84 4.94
C TRP A 87 0.06 -8.74 6.14
N ALA A 88 -0.12 -8.24 7.33
CA ALA A 88 0.11 -8.99 8.56
C ALA A 88 -1.14 -8.99 9.43
N TRP A 89 -1.37 -10.08 10.15
CA TRP A 89 -2.48 -10.20 11.12
C TRP A 89 -2.00 -10.00 12.57
N ASP A 90 -0.71 -10.23 12.80
CA ASP A 90 -0.06 -10.14 14.10
C ASP A 90 1.49 -10.15 13.91
N ALA A 91 2.23 -10.29 15.00
CA ALA A 91 3.69 -10.34 14.97
C ALA A 91 4.27 -11.64 14.38
N GLN A 92 3.46 -12.70 14.22
CA GLN A 92 3.92 -14.01 13.74
C GLN A 92 3.48 -14.31 12.31
N ASN A 93 2.32 -13.78 11.89
CA ASN A 93 1.63 -14.17 10.67
C ASN A 93 1.56 -13.03 9.67
N ALA A 94 2.18 -13.21 8.51
CA ALA A 94 2.16 -12.24 7.42
C ALA A 94 2.20 -12.90 6.05
N LEU A 95 1.67 -12.19 5.06
CA LEU A 95 1.84 -12.43 3.63
C LEU A 95 2.69 -11.33 3.02
N LEU A 96 3.57 -11.70 2.12
CA LEU A 96 4.51 -10.82 1.46
C LEU A 96 4.41 -11.00 -0.04
N LEU A 97 4.14 -9.93 -0.76
CA LEU A 97 3.95 -9.90 -2.20
C LEU A 97 5.10 -9.15 -2.88
N SER A 98 5.80 -9.83 -3.79
CA SER A 98 6.74 -9.16 -4.68
C SER A 98 6.03 -8.66 -5.94
N SER A 99 6.48 -7.52 -6.43
CA SER A 99 5.99 -6.89 -7.64
C SER A 99 7.07 -6.91 -8.72
N GLY A 100 6.72 -7.43 -9.88
CA GLY A 100 7.61 -7.56 -11.02
C GLY A 100 6.94 -8.33 -12.16
N PRO A 101 7.48 -8.26 -13.38
CA PRO A 101 6.89 -8.98 -14.50
C PRO A 101 7.04 -10.49 -14.34
N GLY A 102 5.98 -11.22 -14.68
CA GLY A 102 5.99 -12.68 -14.73
C GLY A 102 6.28 -13.34 -13.39
N ASP A 103 7.29 -14.18 -13.35
CA ASP A 103 7.70 -14.97 -12.18
C ASP A 103 8.36 -14.15 -11.06
N GLN A 104 8.61 -12.87 -11.28
CA GLN A 104 9.02 -11.95 -10.21
C GLN A 104 7.85 -11.54 -9.32
N SER A 105 6.61 -11.71 -9.75
CA SER A 105 5.43 -11.54 -8.92
C SER A 105 5.15 -12.84 -8.15
N ARG A 106 5.46 -12.85 -6.86
CA ARG A 106 5.37 -14.02 -5.96
C ARG A 106 4.67 -13.68 -4.66
N LEU A 107 4.00 -14.67 -4.09
CA LEU A 107 3.41 -14.59 -2.77
C LEU A 107 4.16 -15.51 -1.81
N TYR A 108 4.62 -14.97 -0.70
CA TYR A 108 5.24 -15.70 0.40
C TYR A 108 4.40 -15.58 1.66
N ARG A 109 4.53 -16.55 2.56
CA ARG A 109 3.90 -16.57 3.87
C ARG A 109 4.90 -16.89 4.96
N THR A 110 4.76 -16.22 6.10
CA THR A 110 5.38 -16.61 7.37
C THR A 110 4.31 -16.88 8.42
N THR A 111 4.62 -17.76 9.37
CA THR A 111 3.81 -18.07 10.55
C THR A 111 4.66 -18.12 11.82
N ASP A 112 5.93 -17.70 11.73
CA ASP A 112 6.95 -17.78 12.77
C ASP A 112 7.66 -16.42 13.00
N GLY A 113 6.97 -15.32 12.67
CA GLY A 113 7.53 -14.00 12.85
C GLY A 113 8.70 -13.69 11.92
N CYS A 114 8.63 -14.20 10.70
CA CYS A 114 9.64 -14.05 9.64
C CYS A 114 11.00 -14.71 9.90
N MET A 115 11.08 -15.65 10.83
CA MET A 115 12.27 -16.51 10.94
C MET A 115 12.43 -17.38 9.71
N SER A 116 11.30 -17.73 9.07
CA SER A 116 11.26 -18.37 7.76
C SER A 116 10.09 -17.91 6.90
N TRP A 117 10.23 -18.10 5.58
CA TRP A 117 9.20 -17.81 4.59
C TRP A 117 8.96 -19.03 3.72
N LYS A 118 7.70 -19.30 3.42
CA LYS A 118 7.28 -20.31 2.45
C LYS A 118 6.79 -19.60 1.19
N LEU A 119 7.34 -19.95 0.03
CA LEU A 119 6.78 -19.57 -1.26
C LEU A 119 5.41 -20.24 -1.41
N PHE A 120 4.37 -19.43 -1.56
CA PHE A 120 2.99 -19.89 -1.64
C PHE A 120 2.60 -20.17 -3.09
N PHE A 121 2.76 -19.15 -3.93
CA PHE A 121 2.67 -19.33 -5.38
C PHE A 121 3.45 -18.23 -6.13
N THR A 122 3.83 -18.57 -7.35
CA THR A 122 4.36 -17.62 -8.34
C THR A 122 3.22 -17.25 -9.29
N ASN A 123 3.25 -16.05 -9.85
CA ASN A 123 2.25 -15.59 -10.78
C ASN A 123 2.04 -16.63 -11.92
N PRO A 124 0.85 -17.24 -12.04
CA PRO A 124 0.61 -18.26 -13.03
C PRO A 124 0.58 -17.72 -14.47
N ASP A 125 0.41 -16.41 -14.66
CA ASP A 125 0.45 -15.78 -15.98
C ASP A 125 1.89 -15.73 -16.54
N ALA A 126 2.90 -15.95 -15.69
CA ALA A 126 4.30 -16.07 -16.09
C ALA A 126 4.59 -17.23 -17.05
N ALA A 127 3.85 -18.32 -16.92
CA ALA A 127 4.00 -19.52 -17.77
C ALA A 127 3.31 -19.36 -19.13
N SER A 128 2.46 -18.38 -19.32
CA SER A 128 1.86 -18.07 -20.61
C SER A 128 2.91 -17.38 -21.50
N HIS A 129 3.05 -17.83 -22.75
CA HIS A 129 3.89 -17.16 -23.77
C HIS A 129 3.30 -15.79 -24.19
N SER A 130 2.62 -15.13 -23.28
CA SER A 130 1.95 -13.86 -23.43
C SER A 130 2.98 -12.73 -23.51
N GLN A 131 2.78 -11.79 -24.42
CA GLN A 131 3.53 -10.53 -24.45
C GLN A 131 3.30 -9.69 -23.18
N PHE A 132 2.33 -10.09 -22.35
CA PHE A 132 1.95 -9.45 -21.09
C PHE A 132 2.02 -10.49 -19.96
N PRO A 133 3.21 -10.68 -19.36
CA PRO A 133 3.45 -11.76 -18.38
C PRO A 133 2.74 -11.56 -17.03
N GLY A 134 1.92 -10.54 -16.90
CA GLY A 134 1.26 -10.17 -15.65
C GLY A 134 2.22 -9.47 -14.68
N PHE A 135 1.64 -8.67 -13.77
CA PHE A 135 2.35 -7.93 -12.73
C PHE A 135 1.40 -7.78 -11.54
N TRP A 136 1.84 -8.15 -10.34
CA TRP A 136 1.04 -7.97 -9.12
C TRP A 136 1.35 -6.63 -8.47
N ASP A 137 0.30 -5.83 -8.23
CA ASP A 137 0.42 -4.46 -7.72
C ASP A 137 0.20 -4.35 -6.22
N GLY A 138 -0.63 -5.25 -5.65
CA GLY A 138 -0.88 -5.20 -4.22
C GLY A 138 -1.79 -6.31 -3.70
N ILE A 139 -1.94 -6.30 -2.37
CA ILE A 139 -2.72 -7.25 -1.58
C ILE A 139 -3.53 -6.50 -0.53
N LEU A 140 -4.80 -6.87 -0.39
CA LEU A 140 -5.73 -6.29 0.57
C LEU A 140 -6.54 -7.42 1.21
N PHE A 141 -6.74 -7.38 2.54
CA PHE A 141 -7.73 -8.22 3.22
C PHE A 141 -8.90 -7.39 3.73
N LEU A 142 -10.08 -7.95 3.57
CA LEU A 142 -11.34 -7.38 4.04
C LEU A 142 -11.62 -7.78 5.49
N ASP A 143 -11.16 -8.97 5.84
CA ASP A 143 -11.16 -9.57 7.18
C ASP A 143 -10.07 -10.65 7.26
N ARG A 144 -10.08 -11.48 8.33
CA ARG A 144 -9.06 -12.52 8.51
C ARG A 144 -9.10 -13.65 7.46
N GLN A 145 -10.21 -13.81 6.73
CA GLN A 145 -10.41 -14.91 5.77
C GLN A 145 -10.45 -14.42 4.33
N HIS A 146 -11.01 -13.24 4.07
CA HIS A 146 -11.27 -12.74 2.74
C HIS A 146 -10.22 -11.72 2.32
N GLY A 147 -9.51 -12.00 1.23
CA GLY A 147 -8.47 -11.13 0.69
C GLY A 147 -8.48 -11.08 -0.83
N ILE A 148 -7.84 -10.07 -1.37
CA ILE A 148 -7.73 -9.79 -2.80
C ILE A 148 -6.28 -9.48 -3.13
N ILE A 149 -5.72 -10.18 -4.13
CA ILE A 149 -4.52 -9.74 -4.85
C ILE A 149 -4.98 -9.10 -6.15
N TYR A 150 -4.44 -7.95 -6.47
CA TYR A 150 -4.74 -7.22 -7.69
C TYR A 150 -3.48 -6.89 -8.46
N GLY A 151 -3.62 -6.78 -9.79
CA GLY A 151 -2.48 -6.55 -10.66
C GLY A 151 -2.88 -6.03 -12.03
N ASP A 152 -1.84 -5.65 -12.78
CA ASP A 152 -1.94 -5.13 -14.12
C ASP A 152 -2.74 -6.04 -15.05
N PRO A 153 -3.36 -5.47 -16.09
CA PRO A 153 -4.05 -6.26 -17.09
C PRO A 153 -3.11 -7.23 -17.78
N ALA A 154 -3.56 -8.47 -17.91
CA ALA A 154 -2.88 -9.48 -18.70
C ALA A 154 -3.85 -10.18 -19.65
N GLN A 155 -3.32 -10.72 -20.74
CA GLN A 155 -4.12 -11.44 -21.72
C GLN A 155 -4.65 -12.75 -21.12
N GLY A 156 -5.98 -12.91 -21.06
CA GLY A 156 -6.62 -14.14 -20.65
C GLY A 156 -6.71 -15.15 -21.79
N SER A 157 -6.59 -16.44 -21.49
CA SER A 157 -6.96 -17.50 -22.41
C SER A 157 -8.47 -17.72 -22.32
N ALA A 158 -9.23 -17.30 -23.32
CA ALA A 158 -10.61 -17.72 -23.44
C ALA A 158 -10.66 -19.20 -23.86
N ARG A 159 -11.19 -20.09 -23.01
CA ARG A 159 -11.33 -21.51 -23.33
C ARG A 159 -12.38 -21.82 -24.39
N THR A 160 -13.31 -20.92 -24.71
CA THR A 160 -14.52 -21.25 -25.47
C THR A 160 -14.72 -20.48 -26.77
N ASN A 161 -13.97 -19.44 -27.07
CA ASN A 161 -13.99 -18.80 -28.38
C ASN A 161 -12.70 -18.00 -28.60
N PRO A 162 -11.81 -18.43 -29.53
CA PRO A 162 -10.69 -17.60 -29.92
C PRO A 162 -11.21 -16.51 -30.88
N VAL A 163 -11.84 -15.49 -30.32
CA VAL A 163 -11.87 -14.19 -31.02
C VAL A 163 -10.40 -13.76 -31.03
N GLU A 164 -9.82 -13.63 -32.20
CA GLU A 164 -8.47 -13.08 -32.38
C GLU A 164 -8.36 -11.80 -31.54
N GLY A 165 -7.57 -11.88 -30.45
CA GLY A 165 -7.39 -10.73 -29.56
C GLY A 165 -7.63 -10.96 -28.08
N GLY A 166 -7.80 -12.13 -27.54
CA GLY A 166 -7.93 -12.52 -26.14
C GLY A 166 -8.35 -11.38 -25.16
N TYR A 167 -9.23 -11.64 -24.22
CA TYR A 167 -9.68 -10.61 -23.28
C TYR A 167 -8.51 -10.08 -22.46
N PHE A 168 -8.25 -8.78 -22.59
CA PHE A 168 -7.30 -8.04 -21.79
C PHE A 168 -8.01 -7.54 -20.53
N THR A 169 -7.58 -7.96 -19.32
CA THR A 169 -8.34 -7.72 -18.09
C THR A 169 -7.42 -7.44 -16.91
N PHE A 170 -7.85 -6.59 -15.98
CA PHE A 170 -7.22 -6.49 -14.68
C PHE A 170 -7.17 -7.85 -14.00
N ARG A 171 -6.05 -8.17 -13.38
CA ARG A 171 -5.88 -9.43 -12.67
C ARG A 171 -6.30 -9.28 -11.23
N LEU A 172 -7.33 -10.04 -10.86
CA LEU A 172 -7.78 -10.16 -9.48
C LEU A 172 -7.74 -11.63 -9.08
N ARG A 173 -7.21 -11.90 -7.90
CA ARG A 173 -7.32 -13.19 -7.22
C ARG A 173 -7.90 -12.99 -5.85
N VAL A 174 -8.76 -13.90 -5.43
CA VAL A 174 -9.42 -13.84 -4.13
C VAL A 174 -9.10 -15.06 -3.29
N THR A 175 -9.11 -14.86 -2.00
CA THR A 175 -9.03 -15.93 -1.00
C THR A 175 -10.23 -15.85 -0.07
N HIS A 176 -10.68 -17.01 0.44
CA HIS A 176 -11.76 -17.15 1.41
C HIS A 176 -11.31 -17.95 2.65
N ASP A 177 -10.02 -18.22 2.75
CA ASP A 177 -9.44 -19.08 3.79
C ASP A 177 -8.17 -18.48 4.41
N GLY A 178 -8.09 -17.16 4.46
CA GLY A 178 -6.97 -16.43 5.06
C GLY A 178 -5.68 -16.53 4.24
N GLY A 179 -5.81 -16.67 2.92
CA GLY A 179 -4.67 -16.72 1.99
C GLY A 179 -4.04 -18.10 1.86
N ASN A 180 -4.73 -19.18 2.27
CA ASN A 180 -4.25 -20.55 2.04
C ASN A 180 -4.49 -21.00 0.59
N THR A 181 -5.57 -20.56 -0.02
CA THR A 181 -5.84 -20.76 -1.45
C THR A 181 -6.22 -19.45 -2.13
N TRP A 182 -5.84 -19.31 -3.38
CA TRP A 182 -6.12 -18.13 -4.20
C TRP A 182 -6.71 -18.53 -5.54
N ILE A 183 -7.92 -18.09 -5.82
CA ILE A 183 -8.64 -18.39 -7.05
C ILE A 183 -8.81 -17.10 -7.89
N PRO A 184 -8.79 -17.21 -9.23
CA PRO A 184 -9.08 -16.07 -10.08
C PRO A 184 -10.49 -15.53 -9.82
N ALA A 185 -10.64 -14.21 -9.70
CA ALA A 185 -11.93 -13.55 -9.71
C ALA A 185 -12.42 -13.43 -11.17
N VAL A 186 -13.12 -14.44 -11.67
CA VAL A 186 -13.61 -14.52 -13.05
C VAL A 186 -15.12 -14.59 -13.07
N ASP A 187 -15.72 -14.07 -14.15
CA ASP A 187 -17.13 -14.28 -14.46
C ASP A 187 -17.38 -15.77 -14.79
N PRO A 188 -18.27 -16.47 -14.09
CA PRO A 188 -18.52 -17.89 -14.30
C PRO A 188 -19.09 -18.21 -15.68
N GLU A 189 -19.83 -17.29 -16.31
CA GLU A 189 -20.47 -17.54 -17.60
C GLU A 189 -19.55 -17.28 -18.79
N THR A 190 -18.74 -16.25 -18.71
CA THR A 190 -17.89 -15.81 -19.82
C THR A 190 -16.41 -16.10 -19.61
N GLY A 191 -15.99 -16.48 -18.39
CA GLY A 191 -14.60 -16.63 -18.02
C GLY A 191 -13.83 -15.30 -18.01
N GLY A 192 -14.54 -14.18 -18.23
CA GLY A 192 -13.98 -12.83 -18.25
C GLY A 192 -14.06 -12.15 -16.88
N PRO A 193 -13.52 -10.93 -16.77
CA PRO A 193 -13.66 -10.10 -15.59
C PRO A 193 -15.13 -9.68 -15.44
N GLY A 194 -15.51 -9.29 -14.25
CA GLY A 194 -16.82 -8.71 -13.97
C GLY A 194 -17.12 -7.56 -14.93
N LYS A 195 -18.40 -7.31 -15.14
CA LYS A 195 -18.87 -6.22 -16.02
C LYS A 195 -18.20 -4.90 -15.62
N ASN A 196 -17.70 -4.16 -16.60
CA ASN A 196 -17.04 -2.87 -16.46
C ASN A 196 -15.64 -2.91 -15.77
N LEU A 197 -15.03 -4.08 -15.59
CA LEU A 197 -13.67 -4.20 -15.08
C LEU A 197 -12.61 -4.18 -16.20
N GLN A 198 -13.02 -4.07 -17.47
CA GLN A 198 -12.06 -4.02 -18.57
C GLN A 198 -11.23 -2.73 -18.50
N PRO A 199 -9.91 -2.85 -18.72
CA PRO A 199 -9.03 -1.70 -18.84
C PRO A 199 -9.25 -0.95 -20.16
N PHE A 200 -9.04 0.34 -20.15
CA PHE A 200 -8.88 1.12 -21.39
C PHE A 200 -7.52 0.81 -22.04
N PRO A 201 -7.34 1.11 -23.33
CA PRO A 201 -6.03 0.92 -23.96
C PRO A 201 -4.90 1.59 -23.18
N GLY A 202 -3.88 0.80 -22.82
CA GLY A 202 -2.73 1.25 -22.03
C GLY A 202 -3.07 1.65 -20.59
N GLU A 203 -4.18 1.17 -20.03
CA GLU A 203 -4.48 1.33 -18.62
C GLU A 203 -3.87 0.20 -17.80
N GLY A 204 -3.27 0.56 -16.67
CA GLY A 204 -2.69 -0.34 -15.68
C GLY A 204 -2.98 0.13 -14.26
N LEU A 205 -2.33 -0.52 -13.30
CA LEU A 205 -2.38 -0.18 -11.89
C LEU A 205 -1.01 0.32 -11.40
N PHE A 206 -0.90 0.63 -10.13
CA PHE A 206 0.37 1.08 -9.55
C PHE A 206 0.71 0.30 -8.28
N ALA A 207 1.84 -0.40 -8.32
CA ALA A 207 2.45 -1.05 -7.16
C ALA A 207 3.29 -0.07 -6.33
N ALA A 208 2.75 1.09 -6.01
CA ALA A 208 3.54 2.15 -5.37
C ALA A 208 3.63 1.99 -3.84
N SER A 209 2.52 1.64 -3.21
CA SER A 209 2.36 1.71 -1.75
C SER A 209 1.40 0.65 -1.17
N ASN A 210 1.02 -0.36 -1.95
CA ASN A 210 0.00 -1.36 -1.59
C ASN A 210 -1.39 -0.76 -1.31
N SER A 211 -1.68 0.46 -1.76
CA SER A 211 -2.93 1.17 -1.45
C SER A 211 -3.68 1.72 -2.67
N ALA A 212 -3.41 1.18 -3.89
CA ALA A 212 -4.22 1.46 -5.06
C ALA A 212 -5.63 0.84 -4.97
N MET A 213 -5.83 -0.12 -4.06
CA MET A 213 -7.14 -0.66 -3.68
C MET A 213 -7.46 -0.31 -2.24
N ALA A 214 -8.72 0.06 -1.98
CA ALA A 214 -9.23 0.34 -0.64
C ALA A 214 -10.55 -0.39 -0.42
N ALA A 215 -10.86 -0.72 0.84
CA ALA A 215 -12.14 -1.27 1.26
C ALA A 215 -12.63 -0.59 2.53
N ASN A 216 -13.90 -0.30 2.60
CA ASN A 216 -14.55 0.24 3.80
C ASN A 216 -16.05 -0.06 3.80
N GLN A 217 -16.58 -0.54 4.94
CA GLN A 217 -18.00 -0.73 5.21
C GLN A 217 -18.79 -1.37 4.04
N GLY A 218 -18.24 -2.45 3.47
CA GLY A 218 -18.91 -3.24 2.45
C GLY A 218 -18.75 -2.71 1.01
N TRP A 219 -17.82 -1.79 0.78
CA TRP A 219 -17.42 -1.33 -0.54
C TRP A 219 -15.93 -1.57 -0.79
N ILE A 220 -15.57 -1.74 -2.05
CA ILE A 220 -14.20 -1.85 -2.56
C ILE A 220 -14.01 -0.83 -3.67
N TRP A 221 -12.87 -0.16 -3.68
CA TRP A 221 -12.45 0.79 -4.71
C TRP A 221 -11.07 0.43 -5.24
N LEU A 222 -10.86 0.62 -6.55
CA LEU A 222 -9.60 0.37 -7.24
C LEU A 222 -9.24 1.57 -8.12
N GLY A 223 -8.07 2.15 -7.89
CA GLY A 223 -7.54 3.27 -8.67
C GLY A 223 -6.69 2.80 -9.84
N THR A 224 -6.74 3.51 -10.98
CA THR A 224 -6.05 3.14 -12.21
C THR A 224 -5.14 4.23 -12.74
N SER A 225 -4.24 3.87 -13.66
CA SER A 225 -3.32 4.80 -14.34
C SER A 225 -4.03 5.78 -15.32
N LYS A 226 -5.29 5.53 -15.66
CA LYS A 226 -6.10 6.49 -16.43
C LYS A 226 -6.94 7.41 -15.56
N ALA A 227 -6.55 7.54 -14.27
CA ALA A 227 -7.24 8.35 -13.27
C ALA A 227 -8.72 7.96 -13.09
N ARG A 228 -9.08 6.70 -13.36
CA ARG A 228 -10.37 6.11 -13.01
C ARG A 228 -10.34 5.54 -11.61
N VAL A 229 -11.47 5.59 -10.93
CA VAL A 229 -11.76 4.77 -9.77
C VAL A 229 -12.89 3.81 -10.13
N LEU A 230 -12.60 2.54 -10.02
CA LEU A 230 -13.57 1.46 -10.13
C LEU A 230 -14.07 1.13 -8.72
N ARG A 231 -15.37 0.86 -8.56
CA ARG A 231 -15.94 0.50 -7.26
C ARG A 231 -16.97 -0.61 -7.38
N THR A 232 -17.07 -1.44 -6.36
CA THR A 232 -18.04 -2.52 -6.26
C THR A 232 -18.40 -2.81 -4.81
N ARG A 233 -19.44 -3.64 -4.60
CA ARG A 233 -19.80 -4.13 -3.28
C ARG A 233 -18.87 -5.28 -2.85
N GLN A 234 -18.48 -5.31 -1.56
CA GLN A 234 -17.67 -6.38 -0.98
C GLN A 234 -18.34 -7.75 -1.10
N GLY A 235 -19.68 -7.82 -0.94
CA GLY A 235 -20.44 -9.07 -1.09
C GLY A 235 -20.33 -9.73 -2.46
N ALA A 236 -19.84 -8.99 -3.47
CA ALA A 236 -19.47 -9.55 -4.74
C ALA A 236 -18.31 -10.58 -4.69
N PHE A 237 -17.55 -10.57 -3.59
CA PHE A 237 -16.45 -11.51 -3.35
C PHE A 237 -16.79 -12.52 -2.22
N ASP A 238 -18.07 -12.67 -1.87
CA ASP A 238 -18.50 -13.57 -0.81
C ASP A 238 -18.54 -15.03 -1.30
N ALA A 239 -17.90 -15.94 -0.55
CA ALA A 239 -17.81 -17.35 -0.85
C ALA A 239 -19.15 -18.09 -0.88
N SER A 240 -20.22 -17.53 -0.29
CA SER A 240 -21.57 -18.14 -0.38
C SER A 240 -22.07 -18.22 -1.81
N ALA A 241 -21.54 -17.39 -2.70
CA ALA A 241 -21.77 -17.46 -4.14
C ALA A 241 -21.06 -18.66 -4.81
N CYS A 242 -20.09 -19.28 -4.14
CA CYS A 242 -19.39 -20.46 -4.61
C CYS A 242 -20.12 -21.78 -4.34
N ALA A 243 -21.28 -21.78 -3.73
CA ALA A 243 -21.98 -22.97 -3.24
C ALA A 243 -22.48 -23.94 -4.33
N GLY A 244 -22.08 -23.82 -5.60
CA GLY A 244 -22.62 -24.64 -6.65
C GLY A 244 -21.66 -25.20 -7.71
N ALA A 245 -20.53 -24.62 -7.98
CA ALA A 245 -19.64 -25.12 -9.04
C ALA A 245 -18.20 -24.62 -8.89
N ILE A 246 -17.38 -25.39 -8.20
CA ILE A 246 -15.93 -25.30 -8.42
C ILE A 246 -15.68 -26.07 -9.73
N ASP A 247 -15.26 -25.38 -10.80
CA ASP A 247 -14.77 -26.05 -12.00
C ASP A 247 -13.56 -26.92 -11.63
N PRO A 248 -13.65 -28.26 -11.71
CA PRO A 248 -12.59 -29.15 -11.27
C PRO A 248 -11.30 -29.02 -12.10
N TYR A 249 -11.34 -28.35 -13.25
CA TYR A 249 -10.18 -28.14 -14.13
C TYR A 249 -9.50 -26.79 -13.94
N SER A 250 -10.20 -25.77 -13.48
CA SER A 250 -9.65 -24.43 -13.29
C SER A 250 -9.51 -24.04 -11.82
N GLY A 251 -10.15 -24.79 -10.90
CA GLY A 251 -10.26 -24.40 -9.50
C GLY A 251 -11.01 -23.08 -9.32
N SER A 252 -11.67 -22.57 -10.37
CA SER A 252 -12.38 -21.31 -10.33
C SER A 252 -13.75 -21.54 -9.68
N CYS A 253 -13.99 -20.78 -8.64
CA CYS A 253 -15.33 -20.55 -8.14
C CYS A 253 -15.95 -19.43 -8.97
N GLY A 254 -17.11 -19.67 -9.54
CA GLY A 254 -17.89 -18.61 -10.15
C GLY A 254 -18.32 -17.60 -9.11
N ILE A 255 -17.56 -16.52 -8.96
CA ILE A 255 -18.03 -15.36 -8.19
C ILE A 255 -19.18 -14.75 -8.97
N PRO A 256 -20.37 -14.51 -8.35
CA PRO A 256 -21.46 -13.89 -9.06
C PRO A 256 -21.02 -12.53 -9.61
N TRP A 257 -21.60 -12.16 -10.72
CA TRP A 257 -21.37 -10.92 -11.43
C TRP A 257 -21.04 -9.76 -10.51
N VAL A 258 -19.76 -9.39 -10.50
CA VAL A 258 -19.31 -8.18 -9.82
C VAL A 258 -19.56 -7.01 -10.75
N ASP A 259 -20.64 -6.29 -10.51
CA ASP A 259 -20.90 -5.07 -11.26
C ASP A 259 -20.01 -3.94 -10.76
N TRP A 260 -18.94 -3.68 -11.51
CA TRP A 260 -18.06 -2.56 -11.24
C TRP A 260 -18.62 -1.29 -11.83
N GLN A 261 -18.71 -0.26 -11.01
CA GLN A 261 -19.03 1.10 -11.42
C GLN A 261 -17.72 1.88 -11.60
N SER A 262 -17.65 2.72 -12.63
CA SER A 262 -16.46 3.49 -12.95
C SER A 262 -16.74 4.98 -12.88
N ALA A 263 -15.86 5.73 -12.22
CA ALA A 263 -15.87 7.18 -12.19
C ALA A 263 -14.51 7.77 -12.55
N GLN A 264 -14.51 8.81 -13.37
CA GLN A 264 -13.28 9.56 -13.69
C GLN A 264 -12.95 10.52 -12.57
N THR A 265 -11.67 10.61 -12.20
CA THR A 265 -11.17 11.61 -11.25
C THR A 265 -10.48 12.76 -11.98
N PRO A 266 -10.36 13.93 -11.36
CA PRO A 266 -9.59 15.06 -11.91
C PRO A 266 -8.07 14.93 -11.65
N LEU A 267 -7.57 13.73 -11.37
CA LEU A 267 -6.13 13.49 -11.21
C LEU A 267 -5.39 13.54 -12.55
N ALA A 268 -4.09 13.82 -12.49
CA ALA A 268 -3.25 13.79 -13.68
C ALA A 268 -3.28 12.40 -14.33
N SER A 269 -3.41 12.37 -15.64
CA SER A 269 -3.41 11.16 -16.46
C SER A 269 -2.87 11.48 -17.85
N GLY A 270 -2.77 10.47 -18.72
CA GLY A 270 -2.37 10.68 -20.13
C GLY A 270 -0.97 10.16 -20.45
N ASN A 271 -0.22 9.70 -19.45
CA ASN A 271 1.04 8.98 -19.63
C ASN A 271 1.11 7.77 -18.67
N ASP A 272 2.17 6.98 -18.77
CA ASP A 272 2.40 5.75 -18.00
C ASP A 272 2.91 6.00 -16.56
N SER A 273 3.15 7.26 -16.19
CA SER A 273 3.67 7.67 -14.88
C SER A 273 2.66 8.48 -14.05
N SER A 274 1.42 8.64 -14.53
CA SER A 274 0.39 9.42 -13.85
C SER A 274 -0.94 8.65 -13.71
N GLY A 275 -1.70 8.98 -12.69
CA GLY A 275 -2.99 8.35 -12.39
C GLY A 275 -3.33 8.36 -10.90
N VAL A 276 -4.18 7.43 -10.48
CA VAL A 276 -4.51 7.17 -9.07
C VAL A 276 -3.49 6.19 -8.50
N PHE A 277 -2.72 6.60 -7.52
CA PHE A 277 -1.72 5.77 -6.85
C PHE A 277 -2.21 5.19 -5.53
N SER A 278 -3.10 5.89 -4.87
CA SER A 278 -3.62 5.47 -3.57
C SER A 278 -5.04 5.99 -3.34
N LEU A 279 -5.82 5.18 -2.66
CA LEU A 279 -7.18 5.46 -2.22
C LEU A 279 -7.32 5.20 -0.73
N ALA A 280 -8.09 6.03 -0.03
CA ALA A 280 -8.57 5.73 1.29
C ALA A 280 -9.97 6.29 1.51
N PHE A 281 -10.77 5.60 2.32
CA PHE A 281 -12.14 5.99 2.68
C PHE A 281 -12.29 5.92 4.20
N ARG A 282 -12.79 7.00 4.83
CA ARG A 282 -13.09 7.02 6.26
C ARG A 282 -14.47 6.45 6.60
N ASP A 283 -15.35 6.45 5.61
CA ASP A 283 -16.70 5.88 5.66
C ASP A 283 -17.18 5.52 4.25
N GLN A 284 -18.45 5.11 4.09
CA GLN A 284 -19.02 4.74 2.78
C GLN A 284 -19.12 5.91 1.78
N LYS A 285 -19.01 7.15 2.23
CA LYS A 285 -19.25 8.35 1.40
C LYS A 285 -17.96 9.14 1.17
N HIS A 286 -17.15 9.32 2.21
CA HIS A 286 -16.02 10.23 2.16
C HIS A 286 -14.72 9.49 1.90
N GLY A 287 -14.09 9.82 0.80
CA GLY A 287 -12.85 9.22 0.35
C GLY A 287 -11.93 10.19 -0.36
N ILE A 288 -10.66 9.84 -0.38
CA ILE A 288 -9.59 10.58 -1.05
C ILE A 288 -8.91 9.67 -2.05
N ALA A 289 -8.61 10.22 -3.22
CA ALA A 289 -7.72 9.67 -4.22
C ALA A 289 -6.50 10.58 -4.37
N VAL A 290 -5.31 10.01 -4.31
CA VAL A 290 -4.07 10.75 -4.54
C VAL A 290 -3.24 10.12 -5.65
N GLY A 291 -2.37 10.95 -6.25
CA GLY A 291 -1.51 10.54 -7.33
C GLY A 291 -0.67 11.69 -7.88
N GLY A 292 -0.79 11.95 -9.16
CA GLY A 292 0.04 12.90 -9.90
C GLY A 292 0.95 12.17 -10.87
N ASP A 293 2.07 12.78 -11.25
CA ASP A 293 3.11 12.19 -12.10
C ASP A 293 4.39 11.98 -11.29
N TYR A 294 4.75 10.71 -11.00
CA TYR A 294 5.94 10.42 -10.19
C TYR A 294 7.26 10.82 -10.86
N ARG A 295 7.28 10.97 -12.19
CA ARG A 295 8.45 11.51 -12.92
C ARG A 295 8.57 13.03 -12.81
N LYS A 296 7.50 13.69 -12.35
CA LYS A 296 7.44 15.13 -12.09
C LYS A 296 6.91 15.40 -10.68
N PRO A 297 7.62 14.96 -9.63
CA PRO A 297 7.10 14.93 -8.27
C PRO A 297 6.71 16.29 -7.72
N ASN A 298 7.28 17.36 -8.23
CA ASN A 298 6.93 18.74 -7.87
C ASN A 298 5.83 19.35 -8.76
N GLY A 299 5.22 18.56 -9.64
CA GLY A 299 4.15 19.02 -10.53
C GLY A 299 2.90 19.43 -9.72
N PRO A 300 2.34 20.63 -9.95
CA PRO A 300 1.30 21.20 -9.07
C PRO A 300 -0.13 20.75 -9.40
N THR A 301 -0.33 19.90 -10.40
CA THR A 301 -1.67 19.64 -10.94
C THR A 301 -2.08 18.17 -10.83
N GLY A 302 -3.37 17.95 -10.49
CA GLY A 302 -3.98 16.62 -10.56
C GLY A 302 -3.39 15.61 -9.58
N ASN A 303 -3.10 16.01 -8.35
CA ASN A 303 -2.44 15.16 -7.34
C ASN A 303 -3.34 14.75 -6.17
N ALA A 304 -4.51 15.37 -6.00
CA ALA A 304 -5.51 14.96 -5.02
C ALA A 304 -6.93 15.26 -5.49
N ALA A 305 -7.83 14.33 -5.21
CA ALA A 305 -9.27 14.44 -5.40
C ALA A 305 -10.01 13.88 -4.20
N TYR A 306 -11.20 14.40 -3.93
CA TYR A 306 -12.09 13.94 -2.87
C TYR A 306 -13.47 13.57 -3.40
N THR A 307 -14.15 12.71 -2.67
CA THR A 307 -15.54 12.35 -2.89
C THR A 307 -16.34 12.46 -1.60
N SER A 308 -17.64 12.76 -1.70
CA SER A 308 -18.60 12.75 -0.58
C SER A 308 -19.81 11.85 -0.86
N ASP A 309 -19.76 11.06 -1.92
CA ASP A 309 -20.85 10.17 -2.36
C ASP A 309 -20.37 8.74 -2.65
N GLY A 310 -19.25 8.35 -2.02
CA GLY A 310 -18.69 6.99 -2.13
C GLY A 310 -17.99 6.72 -3.44
N GLY A 311 -17.46 7.76 -4.10
CA GLY A 311 -16.69 7.63 -5.34
C GLY A 311 -17.56 7.59 -6.58
N GLN A 312 -18.83 8.03 -6.52
CA GLN A 312 -19.66 8.24 -7.71
C GLN A 312 -19.16 9.45 -8.51
N HIS A 313 -18.82 10.50 -7.77
CA HIS A 313 -18.25 11.73 -8.32
C HIS A 313 -17.01 12.13 -7.53
N TRP A 314 -16.05 12.72 -8.23
CA TRP A 314 -14.79 13.18 -7.68
C TRP A 314 -14.54 14.63 -8.00
N SER A 315 -14.13 15.40 -7.01
CA SER A 315 -13.78 16.81 -7.12
C SER A 315 -12.29 17.02 -6.85
N ALA A 316 -11.66 17.92 -7.59
CA ALA A 316 -10.26 18.29 -7.33
C ALA A 316 -10.13 19.03 -6.00
N ALA A 317 -9.06 18.79 -5.26
CA ALA A 317 -8.72 19.60 -4.10
C ALA A 317 -8.59 21.08 -4.48
N HIS A 318 -9.17 21.97 -3.68
CA HIS A 318 -9.11 23.42 -3.91
C HIS A 318 -7.70 23.96 -3.66
N LYS A 319 -7.11 23.59 -2.51
CA LYS A 319 -5.68 23.76 -2.23
C LYS A 319 -5.03 22.39 -2.20
N LYS A 320 -4.20 22.11 -3.17
CA LYS A 320 -3.64 20.79 -3.44
C LYS A 320 -2.44 20.49 -2.55
N PRO A 321 -2.09 19.20 -2.36
CA PRO A 321 -0.77 18.79 -1.86
C PRO A 321 0.38 19.36 -2.70
N HIS A 322 1.58 19.37 -2.13
CA HIS A 322 2.77 19.99 -2.73
C HIS A 322 3.37 19.23 -3.93
N GLY A 323 2.72 18.20 -4.45
CA GLY A 323 3.15 17.48 -5.63
C GLY A 323 2.63 16.06 -5.66
N TYR A 324 3.34 15.16 -6.34
CA TYR A 324 3.01 13.74 -6.41
C TYR A 324 2.85 13.11 -5.04
N ARG A 325 1.78 12.33 -4.87
CA ARG A 325 1.50 11.57 -3.64
C ARG A 325 1.32 10.09 -3.95
N SER A 326 2.08 9.25 -3.24
CA SER A 326 2.10 7.79 -3.42
C SER A 326 1.11 7.07 -2.52
N ALA A 327 0.78 7.65 -1.35
CA ALA A 327 -0.13 7.06 -0.39
C ALA A 327 -0.96 8.10 0.36
N VAL A 328 -2.18 7.70 0.79
CA VAL A 328 -3.07 8.48 1.64
C VAL A 328 -3.72 7.58 2.68
N ALA A 329 -3.90 8.10 3.90
CA ALA A 329 -4.60 7.41 4.98
C ALA A 329 -5.45 8.39 5.80
N TRP A 330 -6.48 7.84 6.45
CA TRP A 330 -7.30 8.55 7.42
C TRP A 330 -6.78 8.30 8.83
N ASP A 331 -6.48 9.37 9.53
CA ASP A 331 -6.16 9.36 10.95
C ASP A 331 -7.44 9.62 11.75
N ALA A 332 -8.00 8.57 12.31
CA ALA A 332 -9.26 8.65 13.05
C ALA A 332 -9.13 9.38 14.40
N PRO A 333 -8.04 9.22 15.19
CA PRO A 333 -7.81 10.00 16.40
C PRO A 333 -7.83 11.50 16.16
N ASP A 334 -7.08 11.97 15.17
CA ASP A 334 -6.92 13.38 14.88
C ASP A 334 -7.92 13.94 13.85
N GLN A 335 -8.83 13.07 13.34
CA GLN A 335 -9.83 13.43 12.33
C GLN A 335 -9.18 14.12 11.12
N ALA A 336 -8.08 13.57 10.64
CA ALA A 336 -7.25 14.15 9.60
C ALA A 336 -6.92 13.16 8.48
N TRP A 337 -6.74 13.67 7.29
CA TRP A 337 -6.18 12.92 6.17
C TRP A 337 -4.70 13.23 6.05
N ILE A 338 -3.87 12.21 5.95
CA ILE A 338 -2.44 12.34 5.76
C ILE A 338 -2.06 11.71 4.44
N THR A 339 -1.25 12.41 3.65
CA THR A 339 -0.72 11.90 2.39
C THR A 339 0.79 12.09 2.32
N VAL A 340 1.46 11.12 1.71
CA VAL A 340 2.92 11.10 1.58
C VAL A 340 3.33 10.89 0.12
N GLY A 341 4.53 11.32 -0.21
CA GLY A 341 5.14 11.13 -1.53
C GLY A 341 6.63 11.45 -1.51
N SER A 342 7.27 11.36 -2.67
CA SER A 342 8.73 11.51 -2.80
C SER A 342 9.27 12.92 -2.49
N ASN A 343 8.40 13.90 -2.31
CA ASN A 343 8.76 15.29 -1.97
C ASN A 343 8.03 15.80 -0.72
N GLY A 344 7.68 14.92 0.20
CA GLY A 344 7.12 15.29 1.49
C GLY A 344 5.75 14.70 1.79
N SER A 345 5.14 15.23 2.83
CA SER A 345 3.80 14.88 3.29
C SER A 345 2.91 16.11 3.43
N ASP A 346 1.60 15.91 3.37
CA ASP A 346 0.58 16.93 3.58
C ASP A 346 -0.55 16.38 4.45
N ILE A 347 -1.28 17.30 5.09
CA ILE A 347 -2.43 17.02 5.96
C ILE A 347 -3.66 17.80 5.51
N SER A 348 -4.82 17.21 5.66
CA SER A 348 -6.12 17.86 5.45
C SER A 348 -7.08 17.54 6.59
N TYR A 349 -7.77 18.58 7.10
CA TYR A 349 -8.80 18.48 8.14
C TYR A 349 -10.21 18.73 7.62
N ASP A 350 -10.39 18.87 6.30
CA ASP A 350 -11.65 19.24 5.65
C ASP A 350 -12.05 18.28 4.53
N ASP A 351 -11.82 16.98 4.74
CA ASP A 351 -12.09 15.91 3.78
C ASP A 351 -11.39 16.09 2.43
N GLY A 352 -10.12 16.52 2.47
CA GLY A 352 -9.27 16.60 1.29
C GLY A 352 -9.52 17.81 0.39
N LYS A 353 -10.37 18.75 0.81
CA LYS A 353 -10.64 19.98 0.05
C LYS A 353 -9.44 20.90 0.05
N THR A 354 -8.76 21.01 1.21
CA THR A 354 -7.54 21.81 1.33
C THR A 354 -6.45 21.03 2.06
N TRP A 355 -5.22 21.16 1.57
CA TRP A 355 -4.05 20.48 2.10
C TRP A 355 -3.04 21.47 2.63
N GLN A 356 -2.38 21.10 3.72
CA GLN A 356 -1.30 21.85 4.35
C GLN A 356 -0.05 21.00 4.35
N TRP A 357 1.08 21.62 4.01
CA TRP A 357 2.37 20.95 4.03
C TRP A 357 2.76 20.53 5.44
N LEU A 358 3.27 19.33 5.60
CA LEU A 358 3.77 18.79 6.86
C LEU A 358 5.28 18.71 6.90
N ASP A 359 5.90 18.07 5.90
CA ASP A 359 7.35 17.88 5.85
C ASP A 359 7.86 17.72 4.40
N SER A 360 9.20 17.71 4.25
CA SER A 360 9.90 17.53 2.98
C SER A 360 10.54 16.15 2.84
N GLY A 361 10.11 15.18 3.64
CA GLY A 361 10.64 13.80 3.59
C GLY A 361 10.42 13.12 2.24
N ASN A 362 11.11 12.01 2.03
CA ASN A 362 10.94 11.19 0.84
C ASN A 362 10.27 9.88 1.24
N TRP A 363 8.99 9.75 0.93
CA TRP A 363 8.14 8.66 1.38
C TRP A 363 7.58 7.86 0.20
N ASN A 364 7.51 6.53 0.36
CA ASN A 364 6.94 5.62 -0.63
C ASN A 364 5.55 5.12 -0.22
N ALA A 365 5.38 4.71 1.04
CA ALA A 365 4.14 4.08 1.52
C ALA A 365 3.77 4.56 2.94
N LEU A 366 2.49 4.38 3.29
CA LEU A 366 1.89 4.85 4.53
C LEU A 366 0.93 3.81 5.08
N SER A 367 1.09 3.48 6.36
CA SER A 367 0.12 2.73 7.18
C SER A 367 0.23 3.28 8.60
N LEU A 368 -0.65 4.20 8.97
CA LEU A 368 -0.55 4.95 10.21
C LEU A 368 -0.40 4.07 11.45
N PRO A 369 0.49 4.44 12.37
CA PRO A 369 1.22 5.72 12.40
C PRO A 369 2.54 5.74 11.60
N TRP A 370 2.79 4.81 10.69
CA TRP A 370 4.07 4.62 10.02
C TRP A 370 4.07 5.08 8.57
N ALA A 371 5.19 5.69 8.16
CA ALA A 371 5.56 5.91 6.76
C ALA A 371 6.93 5.32 6.48
N VAL A 372 7.14 4.82 5.25
CA VAL A 372 8.43 4.26 4.81
C VAL A 372 8.90 4.88 3.51
N GLY A 373 10.22 4.88 3.31
CA GLY A 373 10.84 5.52 2.15
C GLY A 373 12.15 4.86 1.71
N PRO A 374 12.91 5.49 0.81
CA PRO A 374 14.20 4.98 0.36
C PRO A 374 15.24 4.99 1.48
N LYS A 375 16.31 4.20 1.29
CA LYS A 375 17.46 4.12 2.21
C LYS A 375 17.09 3.68 3.62
N GLY A 376 16.13 2.77 3.74
CA GLY A 376 15.67 2.25 5.03
C GLY A 376 14.87 3.24 5.87
N GLN A 377 14.43 4.36 5.29
CA GLN A 377 13.70 5.37 6.04
C GLN A 377 12.37 4.83 6.57
N ILE A 378 12.20 4.92 7.89
CA ILE A 378 10.93 4.70 8.59
C ILE A 378 10.67 5.94 9.45
N GLY A 379 9.44 6.43 9.41
CA GLY A 379 8.99 7.52 10.27
C GLY A 379 7.72 7.13 11.02
N LYS A 380 7.67 7.42 12.31
CA LYS A 380 6.48 7.34 13.15
C LYS A 380 5.83 8.71 13.23
N LEU A 381 4.54 8.76 12.99
CA LEU A 381 3.79 10.01 13.09
C LEU A 381 3.71 10.44 14.55
N GLY A 382 4.24 11.61 14.84
CA GLY A 382 4.16 12.26 16.15
C GLY A 382 2.97 13.21 16.22
N THR A 383 3.12 14.29 16.99
CA THR A 383 2.06 15.29 17.17
C THR A 383 1.79 16.09 15.90
N LEU A 384 0.54 16.11 15.48
CA LEU A 384 0.10 16.86 14.32
C LEU A 384 -0.09 18.37 14.64
N PRO A 385 0.13 19.27 13.66
CA PRO A 385 -0.18 20.67 13.84
C PRO A 385 -1.71 20.86 14.02
N PRO A 386 -2.16 21.84 14.82
CA PRO A 386 -3.58 22.11 14.99
C PRO A 386 -4.23 22.52 13.68
N SER A 387 -5.51 22.16 13.50
CA SER A 387 -6.27 22.64 12.34
C SER A 387 -6.35 24.16 12.33
N LEU A 388 -6.23 24.81 11.16
CA LEU A 388 -6.32 26.27 11.03
C LEU A 388 -7.69 26.81 11.53
N HIS A 389 -8.73 25.97 11.58
CA HIS A 389 -10.05 26.33 12.09
C HIS A 389 -10.10 26.42 13.64
N THR A 390 -9.30 25.62 14.35
CA THR A 390 -9.18 25.71 15.83
C THR A 390 -8.31 26.88 16.27
N ALA A 391 -7.31 27.27 15.49
CA ALA A 391 -6.46 28.41 15.81
C ALA A 391 -7.21 29.77 15.82
N ALA A 392 -8.27 29.90 15.01
CA ALA A 392 -9.10 31.11 14.97
C ALA A 392 -10.06 31.26 16.18
N SER A 393 -10.35 30.16 16.91
CA SER A 393 -11.26 30.19 18.06
C SER A 393 -10.56 30.47 19.42
N VAL A 394 -9.24 30.36 19.46
CA VAL A 394 -8.44 30.64 20.71
C VAL A 394 -7.97 32.09 20.82
N SER A 395 -8.15 32.88 19.79
CA SER A 395 -7.76 34.28 19.74
C SER A 395 -8.93 35.28 19.94
N ARG A 396 -10.04 34.85 20.59
CA ARG A 396 -11.14 35.75 21.00
C ARG A 396 -11.33 35.79 22.50
#